data_085ee4f61813a05e934a7fb337e8fc38
#
_entry.id   085ee4f61813a05e934a7fb337e8fc38
#
_cell.length_a   1.000
_cell.length_b   1.000
_cell.length_c   1.000
_cell.angle_alpha   90.00
_cell.angle_beta   90.00
_cell.angle_gamma   90.00
#
_symmetry.space_group_name_H-M   'P 1'
#
loop_
_entity.id
_entity.type
_entity.pdbx_description
1 polymer ?
#
loop_
_entity_poly.entity_id
_entity_poly.type
_entity_poly.pdbx_seq_one_letter_code
_entity_poly.pdbx_strand_id
1 'polypeptide(L)'
;MKTNQSLTTTNFIGYAQEEYENLKPLIEIAKAFVRSSNQYIYIIDFLKKDFLYVSDKIVRLCGEEIDGKKRFNYKIYLKHVPTEEQKMLSEINEKGLGLFHTFPTNERTNYTLCYDIDLIRNKKKTLLNHKLTPLAFTSNGQVWIALCAISPSAHKESGHVL
;
A
#
# COMPACT_ATOMS: atom_id res chain seq x y z
N MET A 1 35.95 4.59 13.82
CA MET A 1 34.84 5.13 13.03
C MET A 1 33.56 4.35 13.34
N LYS A 2 33.04 4.53 14.51
CA LYS A 2 31.77 3.96 14.98
C LYS A 2 31.04 5.13 15.62
N THR A 3 30.05 5.67 14.95
CA THR A 3 29.02 6.54 15.60
C THR A 3 28.30 7.29 14.49
N ASN A 4 27.09 6.92 14.24
CA ASN A 4 26.02 7.80 13.74
C ASN A 4 24.73 7.06 13.36
N GLN A 5 24.62 5.75 13.65
CA GLN A 5 23.40 5.02 13.31
C GLN A 5 22.31 5.05 14.39
N SER A 6 22.63 5.40 15.65
CA SER A 6 21.64 5.35 16.74
C SER A 6 20.85 6.68 16.90
N LEU A 7 21.45 7.82 16.57
CA LEU A 7 20.81 9.13 16.72
C LEU A 7 19.76 9.40 15.63
N THR A 8 20.00 8.89 14.41
CA THR A 8 19.05 9.03 13.29
C THR A 8 17.77 8.22 13.50
N THR A 9 17.86 7.04 14.11
CA THR A 9 16.71 6.16 14.33
C THR A 9 15.76 6.72 15.40
N THR A 10 16.31 7.31 16.48
CA THR A 10 15.50 7.85 17.59
C THR A 10 14.77 9.14 17.18
N ASN A 11 15.42 10.03 16.42
CA ASN A 11 14.80 11.24 15.89
C ASN A 11 13.73 10.92 14.84
N PHE A 12 13.94 9.86 14.05
CA PHE A 12 12.99 9.39 13.05
C PHE A 12 11.71 8.84 13.67
N ILE A 13 11.80 8.06 14.75
CA ILE A 13 10.64 7.50 15.44
C ILE A 13 9.76 8.61 16.08
N GLY A 14 10.37 9.62 16.69
CA GLY A 14 9.64 10.75 17.27
C GLY A 14 8.90 11.60 16.23
N TYR A 15 9.57 11.90 15.13
CA TYR A 15 8.98 12.63 14.00
C TYR A 15 7.83 11.85 13.34
N ALA A 16 8.00 10.54 13.14
CA ALA A 16 6.97 9.68 12.58
C ALA A 16 5.72 9.59 13.45
N GLN A 17 5.84 9.62 14.77
CA GLN A 17 4.68 9.58 15.67
C GLN A 17 3.79 10.83 15.52
N GLU A 18 4.36 12.02 15.44
CA GLU A 18 3.61 13.26 15.20
C GLU A 18 2.95 13.25 13.82
N GLU A 19 3.65 12.79 12.79
CA GLU A 19 3.10 12.69 11.45
C GLU A 19 1.97 11.66 11.34
N TYR A 20 2.01 10.56 12.10
CA TYR A 20 0.89 9.60 12.16
C TYR A 20 -0.40 10.23 12.68
N GLU A 21 -0.32 11.13 13.65
CA GLU A 21 -1.48 11.88 14.13
C GLU A 21 -2.07 12.76 13.02
N ASN A 22 -1.22 13.37 12.18
CA ASN A 22 -1.64 14.19 11.05
C ASN A 22 -2.29 13.37 9.92
N LEU A 23 -2.07 12.05 9.87
CA LEU A 23 -2.68 11.17 8.87
C LEU A 23 -4.11 10.74 9.24
N LYS A 24 -4.52 10.84 10.50
CA LYS A 24 -5.87 10.43 10.94
C LYS A 24 -7.00 11.07 10.13
N PRO A 25 -6.99 12.39 9.87
CA PRO A 25 -8.01 13.02 9.03
C PRO A 25 -8.07 12.46 7.60
N LEU A 26 -6.92 12.13 7.01
CA LEU A 26 -6.85 11.54 5.67
C LEU A 26 -7.49 10.15 5.65
N ILE A 27 -7.28 9.35 6.69
CA ILE A 27 -7.91 8.04 6.84
C ILE A 27 -9.44 8.18 6.95
N GLU A 28 -9.94 9.15 7.70
CA GLU A 28 -11.37 9.41 7.83
C GLU A 28 -12.01 9.88 6.51
N ILE A 29 -11.30 10.70 5.73
CA ILE A 29 -11.72 11.09 4.38
C ILE A 29 -11.78 9.87 3.47
N ALA A 30 -10.77 9.00 3.49
CA ALA A 30 -10.75 7.77 2.70
C ALA A 30 -11.91 6.84 3.06
N LYS A 31 -12.22 6.68 4.35
CA LYS A 31 -13.39 5.91 4.83
C LYS A 31 -14.70 6.49 4.31
N ALA A 32 -14.86 7.81 4.35
CA ALA A 32 -16.05 8.50 3.84
C ALA A 32 -16.20 8.29 2.33
N PHE A 33 -15.10 8.43 1.59
CA PHE A 33 -15.08 8.20 0.14
C PHE A 33 -15.46 6.76 -0.21
N VAL A 34 -14.93 5.76 0.49
CA VAL A 34 -15.27 4.34 0.30
C VAL A 34 -16.76 4.10 0.50
N ARG A 35 -17.36 4.70 1.55
CA ARG A 35 -18.80 4.54 1.82
C ARG A 35 -19.68 5.10 0.69
N SER A 36 -19.28 6.23 0.10
CA SER A 36 -20.05 6.90 -0.94
C SER A 36 -19.82 6.35 -2.35
N SER A 37 -18.60 5.91 -2.65
CA SER A 37 -18.17 5.55 -4.00
C SER A 37 -18.10 4.04 -4.26
N ASN A 38 -18.27 3.22 -3.22
CA ASN A 38 -18.20 1.76 -3.31
C ASN A 38 -16.83 1.22 -3.77
N GLN A 39 -15.74 1.96 -3.55
CA GLN A 39 -14.40 1.62 -4.00
C GLN A 39 -13.71 0.59 -3.11
N TYR A 40 -12.72 -0.11 -3.69
CA TYR A 40 -11.80 -1.03 -3.00
C TYR A 40 -10.50 -0.27 -2.74
N ILE A 41 -10.27 0.16 -1.51
CA ILE A 41 -9.14 1.01 -1.15
C ILE A 41 -8.44 0.45 0.08
N TYR A 42 -7.10 0.51 0.08
CA TYR A 42 -6.29 0.42 1.29
C TYR A 42 -5.29 1.56 1.38
N ILE A 43 -4.86 1.88 2.59
CA ILE A 43 -3.73 2.77 2.87
C ILE A 43 -2.65 1.93 3.53
N ILE A 44 -1.47 1.89 2.92
CA ILE A 44 -0.32 1.10 3.37
C ILE A 44 0.78 1.99 3.92
N ASP A 45 1.38 1.53 5.01
CA ASP A 45 2.61 2.05 5.59
C ASP A 45 3.77 1.12 5.18
N PHE A 46 4.65 1.61 4.33
CA PHE A 46 5.79 0.84 3.85
C PHE A 46 6.88 0.65 4.90
N LEU A 47 6.97 1.52 5.91
CA LEU A 47 7.93 1.36 7.02
C LEU A 47 7.49 0.25 7.97
N LYS A 48 6.21 0.21 8.30
CA LYS A 48 5.61 -0.84 9.16
C LYS A 48 5.29 -2.11 8.37
N LYS A 49 5.27 -2.04 7.04
CA LYS A 49 4.83 -3.12 6.14
C LYS A 49 3.45 -3.64 6.51
N ASP A 50 2.53 -2.73 6.80
CA ASP A 50 1.16 -3.05 7.18
C ASP A 50 0.16 -1.98 6.75
N PHE A 51 -1.13 -2.33 6.78
CA PHE A 51 -2.19 -1.40 6.48
C PHE A 51 -2.43 -0.42 7.64
N LEU A 52 -2.60 0.85 7.30
CA LEU A 52 -3.23 1.84 8.19
C LEU A 52 -4.75 1.80 8.07
N TYR A 53 -5.24 1.46 6.87
CA TYR A 53 -6.65 1.28 6.58
C TYR A 53 -6.82 0.27 5.45
N VAL A 54 -7.85 -0.54 5.54
CA VAL A 54 -8.30 -1.43 4.46
C VAL A 54 -9.82 -1.45 4.44
N SER A 55 -10.42 -1.28 3.26
CA SER A 55 -11.88 -1.32 3.14
C SER A 55 -12.40 -2.75 3.35
N ASP A 56 -13.58 -2.86 3.96
CA ASP A 56 -14.25 -4.15 4.21
C ASP A 56 -14.44 -4.98 2.94
N LYS A 57 -14.58 -4.30 1.80
CA LYS A 57 -14.71 -4.96 0.50
C LYS A 57 -13.47 -5.74 0.10
N ILE A 58 -12.28 -5.22 0.39
CA ILE A 58 -11.02 -5.94 0.12
C ILE A 58 -10.94 -7.17 1.01
N VAL A 59 -11.31 -7.05 2.27
CA VAL A 59 -11.34 -8.19 3.21
C VAL A 59 -12.27 -9.29 2.69
N ARG A 60 -13.47 -8.93 2.27
CA ARG A 60 -14.44 -9.86 1.67
C ARG A 60 -13.97 -10.41 0.32
N LEU A 61 -13.30 -9.61 -0.49
CA LEU A 61 -12.71 -10.04 -1.76
C LEU A 61 -11.70 -11.18 -1.55
N CYS A 62 -10.92 -11.11 -0.48
CA CYS A 62 -10.01 -12.17 -0.07
C CYS A 62 -10.73 -13.37 0.58
N GLY A 63 -12.04 -13.28 0.84
CA GLY A 63 -12.80 -14.34 1.52
C GLY A 63 -12.55 -14.40 3.02
N GLU A 64 -11.96 -13.35 3.59
CA GLU A 64 -11.74 -13.22 5.03
C GLU A 64 -12.96 -12.63 5.73
N GLU A 65 -13.18 -13.01 6.99
CA GLU A 65 -14.26 -12.47 7.80
C GLU A 65 -13.86 -11.17 8.48
N ILE A 66 -14.79 -10.23 8.54
CA ILE A 66 -14.65 -9.01 9.33
C ILE A 66 -15.04 -9.36 10.76
N ASP A 67 -14.14 -10.00 11.46
CA ASP A 67 -14.30 -10.38 12.86
C ASP A 67 -13.52 -9.36 13.71
N GLY A 68 -14.15 -8.84 14.76
CA GLY A 68 -13.52 -7.91 15.70
C GLY A 68 -12.35 -8.48 16.50
N LYS A 69 -12.06 -9.79 16.38
CA LYS A 69 -10.95 -10.48 17.04
C LYS A 69 -9.75 -10.71 16.13
N LYS A 70 -9.92 -10.71 14.80
CA LYS A 70 -8.86 -10.99 13.83
C LYS A 70 -8.65 -9.80 12.90
N ARG A 71 -7.59 -9.04 13.16
CA ARG A 71 -7.22 -7.92 12.30
C ARG A 71 -6.70 -8.44 10.97
N PHE A 72 -7.38 -8.07 9.87
CA PHE A 72 -6.87 -8.25 8.53
C PHE A 72 -5.67 -7.30 8.33
N ASN A 73 -4.53 -7.84 7.90
CA ASN A 73 -3.30 -7.10 7.73
C ASN A 73 -2.62 -7.43 6.39
N TYR A 74 -1.54 -6.71 6.07
CA TYR A 74 -0.84 -6.90 4.81
C TYR A 74 -0.27 -8.31 4.64
N LYS A 75 0.18 -8.95 5.72
CA LYS A 75 0.66 -10.34 5.69
C LYS A 75 -0.45 -11.33 5.31
N ILE A 76 -1.66 -11.11 5.80
CA ILE A 76 -2.84 -11.91 5.43
C ILE A 76 -3.19 -11.66 3.96
N TYR A 77 -3.19 -10.40 3.52
CA TYR A 77 -3.41 -10.03 2.12
C TYR A 77 -2.45 -10.75 1.17
N LEU A 78 -1.16 -10.79 1.49
CA LEU A 78 -0.14 -11.45 0.67
C LEU A 78 -0.39 -12.96 0.53
N LYS A 79 -1.06 -13.62 1.46
CA LYS A 79 -1.41 -15.04 1.32
C LYS A 79 -2.39 -15.31 0.18
N HIS A 80 -3.14 -14.28 -0.24
CA HIS A 80 -4.07 -14.36 -1.36
C HIS A 80 -3.42 -14.02 -2.70
N VAL A 81 -2.17 -13.55 -2.71
CA VAL A 81 -1.37 -13.36 -3.92
C VAL A 81 -0.72 -14.70 -4.29
N PRO A 82 -0.81 -15.16 -5.55
CA PRO A 82 -0.12 -16.38 -5.98
C PRO A 82 1.35 -16.35 -5.63
N THR A 83 1.91 -17.48 -5.19
CA THR A 83 3.31 -17.55 -4.76
C THR A 83 4.28 -17.12 -5.86
N GLU A 84 4.00 -17.49 -7.10
CA GLU A 84 4.76 -17.09 -8.29
C GLU A 84 4.75 -15.58 -8.54
N GLU A 85 3.70 -14.87 -8.10
CA GLU A 85 3.57 -13.42 -8.26
C GLU A 85 4.08 -12.61 -7.06
N GLN A 86 4.30 -13.23 -5.92
CA GLN A 86 4.80 -12.54 -4.72
C GLN A 86 6.19 -11.95 -4.95
N LYS A 87 7.07 -12.65 -5.67
CA LYS A 87 8.39 -12.14 -6.04
C LYS A 87 8.26 -10.92 -6.96
N MET A 88 7.41 -11.02 -7.98
CA MET A 88 7.13 -9.91 -8.89
C MET A 88 6.59 -8.70 -8.13
N LEU A 89 5.64 -8.89 -7.21
CA LEU A 89 5.09 -7.82 -6.37
C LEU A 89 6.17 -7.16 -5.51
N SER A 90 7.08 -7.95 -4.94
CA SER A 90 8.22 -7.41 -4.18
C SER A 90 9.13 -6.54 -5.05
N GLU A 91 9.44 -7.00 -6.27
CA GLU A 91 10.25 -6.23 -7.23
C GLU A 91 9.52 -4.96 -7.70
N ILE A 92 8.22 -5.01 -7.94
CA ILE A 92 7.40 -3.84 -8.29
C ILE A 92 7.46 -2.80 -7.16
N ASN A 93 7.28 -3.24 -5.92
CA ASN A 93 7.36 -2.34 -4.77
C ASN A 93 8.75 -1.73 -4.62
N GLU A 94 9.81 -2.52 -4.72
CA GLU A 94 11.18 -2.04 -4.58
C GLU A 94 11.55 -1.06 -5.70
N LYS A 95 11.42 -1.48 -6.95
CA LYS A 95 11.84 -0.70 -8.12
C LYS A 95 10.86 0.44 -8.42
N GLY A 96 9.56 0.15 -8.35
CA GLY A 96 8.52 1.15 -8.62
C GLY A 96 8.53 2.29 -7.60
N LEU A 97 8.62 1.97 -6.32
CA LEU A 97 8.73 3.00 -5.28
C LEU A 97 10.07 3.73 -5.35
N GLY A 98 11.14 3.06 -5.76
CA GLY A 98 12.45 3.66 -5.99
C GLY A 98 12.44 4.72 -7.09
N LEU A 99 11.58 4.58 -8.11
CA LEU A 99 11.45 5.58 -9.18
C LEU A 99 10.99 6.95 -8.67
N PHE A 100 10.21 7.01 -7.60
CA PHE A 100 9.76 8.28 -7.04
C PHE A 100 10.92 9.18 -6.57
N HIS A 101 12.07 8.61 -6.24
CA HIS A 101 13.28 9.37 -5.94
C HIS A 101 13.82 10.15 -7.13
N THR A 102 13.57 9.67 -8.35
CA THR A 102 14.06 10.31 -9.58
C THR A 102 13.23 11.52 -9.99
N PHE A 103 12.02 11.68 -9.43
CA PHE A 103 11.16 12.80 -9.72
C PHE A 103 11.48 14.00 -8.81
N PRO A 104 11.29 15.25 -9.30
CA PRO A 104 11.36 16.44 -8.45
C PRO A 104 10.47 16.30 -7.22
N THR A 105 10.92 16.77 -6.07
CA THR A 105 10.21 16.59 -4.78
C THR A 105 8.78 17.14 -4.81
N ASN A 106 8.57 18.26 -5.49
CA ASN A 106 7.24 18.89 -5.63
C ASN A 106 6.31 18.19 -6.61
N GLU A 107 6.81 17.20 -7.38
CA GLU A 107 6.02 16.48 -8.38
C GLU A 107 5.70 15.04 -7.97
N ARG A 108 6.39 14.49 -6.97
CA ARG A 108 6.30 13.07 -6.58
C ARG A 108 4.87 12.60 -6.28
N THR A 109 4.03 13.45 -5.73
CA THR A 109 2.63 13.14 -5.42
C THR A 109 1.72 13.10 -6.66
N ASN A 110 2.20 13.56 -7.82
CA ASN A 110 1.44 13.57 -9.07
C ASN A 110 1.51 12.24 -9.82
N TYR A 111 2.37 11.33 -9.40
CA TYR A 111 2.56 10.04 -10.06
C TYR A 111 1.85 8.92 -9.31
N THR A 112 1.37 7.95 -10.06
CA THR A 112 0.73 6.74 -9.55
C THR A 112 1.41 5.52 -10.15
N LEU A 113 1.82 4.59 -9.29
CA LEU A 113 2.33 3.29 -9.72
C LEU A 113 1.15 2.35 -9.98
N CYS A 114 1.03 1.87 -11.22
CA CYS A 114 -0.02 0.94 -11.61
C CYS A 114 0.57 -0.43 -11.92
N TYR A 115 -0.10 -1.49 -11.50
CA TYR A 115 0.27 -2.87 -11.82
C TYR A 115 -0.91 -3.82 -11.65
N ASP A 116 -0.82 -4.98 -12.29
CA ASP A 116 -1.83 -6.04 -12.22
C ASP A 116 -1.30 -7.24 -11.45
N ILE A 117 -2.09 -7.70 -10.49
CA ILE A 117 -1.79 -8.86 -9.64
C ILE A 117 -3.05 -9.70 -9.48
N ASP A 118 -2.89 -11.02 -9.53
CA ASP A 118 -3.94 -11.96 -9.19
C ASP A 118 -4.19 -12.02 -7.67
N LEU A 119 -5.43 -12.09 -7.27
CA LEU A 119 -5.82 -12.56 -5.96
C LEU A 119 -6.54 -13.91 -6.05
N ILE A 120 -6.20 -14.83 -5.14
CA ILE A 120 -6.79 -16.15 -5.06
C ILE A 120 -7.84 -16.19 -3.95
N ARG A 121 -9.04 -16.60 -4.32
CA ARG A 121 -10.10 -16.97 -3.39
C ARG A 121 -10.71 -18.28 -3.85
N ASN A 122 -10.79 -19.27 -2.96
CA ASN A 122 -11.37 -20.59 -3.25
C ASN A 122 -10.79 -21.22 -4.53
N LYS A 123 -9.46 -21.20 -4.68
CA LYS A 123 -8.71 -21.70 -5.85
C LYS A 123 -8.98 -20.93 -7.17
N LYS A 124 -9.80 -19.89 -7.14
CA LYS A 124 -10.07 -19.04 -8.30
C LYS A 124 -9.17 -17.78 -8.26
N LYS A 125 -8.49 -17.55 -9.36
CA LYS A 125 -7.70 -16.31 -9.58
C LYS A 125 -8.61 -15.20 -10.11
N THR A 126 -8.40 -13.99 -9.63
CA THR A 126 -9.04 -12.79 -10.15
C THR A 126 -7.96 -11.74 -10.37
N LEU A 127 -7.76 -11.32 -11.61
CA LEU A 127 -6.75 -10.32 -11.96
C LEU A 127 -7.26 -8.92 -11.64
N LEU A 128 -6.52 -8.22 -10.81
CA LEU A 128 -6.87 -6.92 -10.28
C LEU A 128 -5.79 -5.88 -10.59
N ASN A 129 -6.23 -4.73 -11.04
CA ASN A 129 -5.37 -3.56 -11.23
C ASN A 129 -5.23 -2.82 -9.90
N HIS A 130 -4.00 -2.54 -9.52
CA HIS A 130 -3.62 -1.76 -8.35
C HIS A 130 -3.08 -0.41 -8.81
N LYS A 131 -3.64 0.67 -8.27
CA LYS A 131 -3.18 2.05 -8.50
C LYS A 131 -2.72 2.63 -7.18
N LEU A 132 -1.41 2.70 -7.02
CA LEU A 132 -0.76 3.11 -5.79
C LEU A 132 -0.24 4.54 -5.92
N THR A 133 -0.83 5.45 -5.15
CA THR A 133 -0.50 6.88 -5.15
C THR A 133 0.12 7.26 -3.81
N PRO A 134 1.34 7.82 -3.78
CA PRO A 134 1.97 8.29 -2.55
C PRO A 134 1.16 9.37 -1.85
N LEU A 135 1.07 9.28 -0.52
CA LEU A 135 0.46 10.31 0.34
C LEU A 135 1.50 11.03 1.20
N ALA A 136 2.55 10.33 1.62
CA ALA A 136 3.61 10.88 2.44
C ALA A 136 4.95 10.25 2.10
N PHE A 137 6.02 11.03 2.29
CA PHE A 137 7.41 10.62 2.08
C PHE A 137 8.19 10.76 3.38
N THR A 138 9.23 9.93 3.53
CA THR A 138 10.21 10.09 4.59
C THR A 138 11.06 11.34 4.36
N SER A 139 11.83 11.76 5.37
CA SER A 139 12.74 12.91 5.26
C SER A 139 13.80 12.74 4.17
N ASN A 140 14.18 11.51 3.83
CA ASN A 140 15.10 11.19 2.73
C ASN A 140 14.38 10.92 1.39
N GLY A 141 13.08 11.17 1.30
CA GLY A 141 12.31 11.16 0.06
C GLY A 141 11.78 9.78 -0.39
N GLN A 142 11.86 8.75 0.46
CA GLN A 142 11.23 7.46 0.16
C GLN A 142 9.72 7.54 0.35
N VAL A 143 8.96 6.80 -0.44
CA VAL A 143 7.53 6.65 -0.21
C VAL A 143 7.31 5.96 1.14
N TRP A 144 6.58 6.63 2.00
CA TRP A 144 6.25 6.12 3.32
C TRP A 144 4.81 5.61 3.41
N ILE A 145 3.86 6.45 3.07
CA ILE A 145 2.43 6.12 3.07
C ILE A 145 1.89 6.24 1.65
N ALA A 146 1.10 5.27 1.23
CA ALA A 146 0.41 5.34 -0.05
C ALA A 146 -1.03 4.84 0.04
N LEU A 147 -1.89 5.42 -0.77
CA LEU A 147 -3.24 4.93 -1.02
C LEU A 147 -3.22 4.03 -2.25
N CYS A 148 -3.81 2.85 -2.14
CA CYS A 148 -4.01 1.96 -3.27
C CYS A 148 -5.49 1.78 -3.56
N ALA A 149 -5.89 2.06 -4.79
CA ALA A 149 -7.21 1.73 -5.31
C ALA A 149 -7.11 0.46 -6.16
N ILE A 150 -8.02 -0.48 -5.90
CA ILE A 150 -8.10 -1.76 -6.60
C ILE A 150 -9.34 -1.80 -7.47
N SER A 151 -9.20 -2.29 -8.70
CA SER A 151 -10.30 -2.48 -9.64
C SER A 151 -10.04 -3.74 -10.50
N PRO A 152 -11.05 -4.32 -11.16
CA PRO A 152 -10.82 -5.36 -12.14
C PRO A 152 -9.82 -4.90 -13.20
N SER A 153 -8.87 -5.77 -13.57
CA SER A 153 -7.93 -5.46 -14.64
C SER A 153 -8.59 -5.56 -16.02
N ALA A 154 -8.17 -4.67 -16.93
CA ALA A 154 -8.50 -4.75 -18.35
C ALA A 154 -7.57 -5.72 -19.11
N HIS A 155 -6.50 -6.19 -18.49
CA HIS A 155 -5.54 -7.12 -19.08
C HIS A 155 -5.91 -8.58 -18.81
N LYS A 156 -5.16 -9.51 -19.39
CA LYS A 156 -5.37 -10.95 -19.24
C LYS A 156 -4.30 -11.61 -18.37
N GLU A 157 -3.18 -10.94 -18.16
CA GLU A 157 -2.01 -11.43 -17.45
C GLU A 157 -1.56 -10.42 -16.41
N SER A 158 -0.91 -10.90 -15.35
CA SER A 158 -0.33 -10.06 -14.32
C SER A 158 0.91 -9.27 -14.79
N GLY A 159 1.30 -8.26 -14.04
CA GLY A 159 2.40 -7.35 -14.36
C GLY A 159 1.89 -5.99 -14.84
N HIS A 160 2.10 -5.63 -16.10
CA HIS A 160 1.67 -4.36 -16.72
C HIS A 160 1.97 -3.14 -15.84
N VAL A 161 3.25 -3.00 -15.46
CA VAL A 161 3.71 -1.92 -14.57
C VAL A 161 3.81 -0.61 -15.33
N LEU A 162 3.14 0.42 -14.83
CA LEU A 162 3.11 1.78 -15.39
C LEU A 162 3.41 2.82 -14.33
#